data_cd019687ed7aba8cc982c4dfea4e9797
#
_entry.id   cd019687ed7aba8cc982c4dfea4e9797
#
_cell.length_a   1.000
_cell.length_b   1.000
_cell.length_c   1.000
_cell.angle_alpha   90.00
_cell.angle_beta   90.00
_cell.angle_gamma   90.00
#
_symmetry.space_group_name_H-M   'P 1'
#
loop_
_entity.id
_entity.type
_entity.pdbx_description
1 polymer ?
#
loop_
_entity_poly.entity_id
_entity_poly.type
_entity_poly.pdbx_seq_one_letter_code
_entity_poly.pdbx_strand_id
1 'polypeptide(L)'
;MSTQITDEANDGPERWSGDKPAKQKFGLVLQGGGALGAYEAGAVEYLYERGMECAIVTGASAGAVNAAALAGATQYPPRVLRKLWEKLAVDGPIPFLPEIPVPFLPQWMTRLWFSYIPSLVVPGMYRPRLDVWNLPDWTYIAKPTVGKTLEGLVDWDQVRDPGHMRLTVSASGVEDGTVAYFTNIPADKLPRPLGPEYQPVRFGIEHVLASGSFPGGFPWTAIRDRAYWDGGLTDNTPLKPILDNLTEDEAASMPIYMIDVNVAAAPRPSSLYGVSQRMLELLVSNRLRSDLDTAASYTRFISVLQQVNEQLPSDAPVRKEPEWEAAMGYHHIRHIRMIDMKKPAEDSAGDFSRESILRRISAGYDQTRAALEDELDVFAGGAARPGAAGAKPGRARMTRVAAAGKRGELAGGSTGGG
;
A
#
# COMPACT_ATOMS: atom_id res chain seq x y z
N MET A 1 -2.40 51.28 -8.01
CA MET A 1 -2.04 50.75 -6.70
C MET A 1 -1.76 49.27 -6.89
N SER A 2 -0.48 48.95 -6.92
CA SER A 2 0.07 47.63 -7.22
C SER A 2 0.37 46.97 -5.88
N THR A 3 -0.34 45.93 -5.54
CA THR A 3 -0.10 45.17 -4.31
C THR A 3 0.97 44.13 -4.60
N GLN A 4 2.17 44.38 -4.10
CA GLN A 4 3.26 43.41 -4.07
C GLN A 4 2.88 42.28 -3.10
N ILE A 5 2.85 41.05 -3.63
CA ILE A 5 2.83 39.83 -2.83
C ILE A 5 4.29 39.54 -2.49
N THR A 6 4.63 39.69 -1.23
CA THR A 6 5.96 39.35 -0.70
C THR A 6 6.08 37.84 -0.62
N ASP A 7 7.02 37.28 -1.40
CA ASP A 7 7.58 35.95 -1.23
C ASP A 7 8.40 35.93 0.08
N GLU A 8 7.83 35.43 1.14
CA GLU A 8 8.56 35.01 2.34
C GLU A 8 8.31 33.54 2.60
N ALA A 9 9.25 32.70 2.24
CA ALA A 9 9.65 31.52 3.00
C ALA A 9 10.88 30.89 2.35
N ASN A 10 12.02 31.52 2.60
CA ASN A 10 13.32 30.88 2.44
C ASN A 10 13.58 30.06 3.72
N ASP A 11 12.98 28.87 3.84
CA ASP A 11 13.39 27.88 4.81
C ASP A 11 14.46 26.99 4.17
N GLY A 12 15.72 27.35 4.45
CA GLY A 12 16.86 26.51 4.17
C GLY A 12 16.69 25.12 4.81
N PRO A 13 17.43 24.09 4.35
CA PRO A 13 17.28 22.75 4.86
C PRO A 13 17.62 22.75 6.36
N GLU A 14 16.61 22.62 7.20
CA GLU A 14 16.82 22.28 8.61
C GLU A 14 17.56 20.92 8.63
N ARG A 15 18.85 20.96 8.93
CA ARG A 15 19.61 19.78 9.26
C ARG A 15 18.96 19.18 10.51
N TRP A 16 18.38 18.03 10.35
CA TRP A 16 17.84 17.17 11.40
C TRP A 16 18.90 16.94 12.48
N SER A 17 18.80 17.60 13.62
CA SER A 17 19.69 17.43 14.78
C SER A 17 19.12 16.34 15.71
N GLY A 18 19.96 15.35 16.02
CA GLY A 18 19.63 14.07 16.65
C GLY A 18 19.23 14.05 18.13
N ASP A 19 18.64 15.11 18.70
CA ASP A 19 18.25 15.17 20.13
C ASP A 19 16.74 15.23 20.36
N LYS A 20 15.93 14.69 19.44
CA LYS A 20 14.50 14.48 19.70
C LYS A 20 14.27 13.12 20.37
N PRO A 21 13.26 12.97 21.27
CA PRO A 21 12.95 11.67 21.87
C PRO A 21 12.78 10.62 20.79
N ALA A 22 13.26 9.39 21.08
CA ALA A 22 13.20 8.28 20.12
C ALA A 22 11.79 8.17 19.53
N LYS A 23 11.68 8.36 18.22
CA LYS A 23 10.40 8.28 17.51
C LYS A 23 9.88 6.85 17.56
N GLN A 24 8.58 6.71 17.79
CA GLN A 24 7.96 5.40 17.68
C GLN A 24 8.04 4.90 16.24
N LYS A 25 8.67 3.76 16.05
CA LYS A 25 8.76 3.12 14.73
C LYS A 25 7.46 2.38 14.39
N PHE A 26 7.14 2.32 13.09
CA PHE A 26 6.02 1.54 12.58
C PHE A 26 6.37 0.83 11.27
N GLY A 27 5.62 -0.24 10.98
CA GLY A 27 5.59 -0.90 9.69
C GLY A 27 4.40 -0.43 8.86
N LEU A 28 4.55 -0.38 7.54
CA LEU A 28 3.54 0.16 6.63
C LEU A 28 3.32 -0.75 5.42
N VAL A 29 2.08 -1.15 5.18
CA VAL A 29 1.65 -1.88 3.99
C VAL A 29 0.80 -0.97 3.13
N LEU A 30 1.24 -0.74 1.89
CA LEU A 30 0.61 0.12 0.90
C LEU A 30 0.06 -0.70 -0.26
N GLN A 31 -1.21 -0.48 -0.59
CA GLN A 31 -1.91 -1.23 -1.61
C GLN A 31 -1.72 -0.68 -3.02
N GLY A 32 -1.89 -1.55 -4.00
CA GLY A 32 -2.13 -1.13 -5.37
C GLY A 32 -3.55 -0.55 -5.53
N GLY A 33 -3.66 0.50 -6.33
CA GLY A 33 -4.96 1.16 -6.55
C GLY A 33 -4.89 2.37 -7.48
N GLY A 34 -3.83 2.54 -8.26
CA GLY A 34 -3.67 3.68 -9.15
C GLY A 34 -3.79 5.02 -8.40
N ALA A 35 -4.66 5.91 -8.86
CA ALA A 35 -4.87 7.22 -8.25
C ALA A 35 -5.43 7.17 -6.80
N LEU A 36 -5.92 6.03 -6.35
CA LEU A 36 -6.35 5.83 -4.96
C LEU A 36 -5.17 5.85 -3.98
N GLY A 37 -3.95 5.59 -4.43
CA GLY A 37 -2.75 5.72 -3.60
C GLY A 37 -2.55 7.13 -3.01
N ALA A 38 -3.27 8.14 -3.48
CA ALA A 38 -3.31 9.46 -2.85
C ALA A 38 -3.90 9.44 -1.42
N TYR A 39 -4.79 8.50 -1.10
CA TYR A 39 -5.28 8.29 0.27
C TYR A 39 -4.13 7.88 1.21
N GLU A 40 -3.22 7.03 0.71
CA GLU A 40 -2.06 6.56 1.48
C GLU A 40 -1.12 7.70 1.85
N ALA A 41 -0.93 8.68 0.94
CA ALA A 41 -0.13 9.86 1.22
C ALA A 41 -0.69 10.67 2.39
N GLY A 42 -2.03 10.83 2.46
CA GLY A 42 -2.70 11.48 3.60
C GLY A 42 -2.57 10.69 4.90
N ALA A 43 -2.68 9.36 4.84
CA ALA A 43 -2.49 8.50 6.01
C ALA A 43 -1.06 8.61 6.58
N VAL A 44 -0.05 8.60 5.71
CA VAL A 44 1.36 8.79 6.09
C VAL A 44 1.58 10.17 6.71
N GLU A 45 0.95 11.22 6.16
CA GLU A 45 1.03 12.58 6.71
C GLU A 45 0.58 12.61 8.17
N TYR A 46 -0.56 12.02 8.50
CA TYR A 46 -1.06 11.93 9.87
C TYR A 46 -0.10 11.18 10.81
N LEU A 47 0.38 9.99 10.40
CA LEU A 47 1.29 9.18 11.22
C LEU A 47 2.58 9.93 11.55
N TYR A 48 3.16 10.61 10.57
CA TYR A 48 4.39 11.39 10.76
C TYR A 48 4.17 12.64 11.62
N GLU A 49 3.02 13.31 11.52
CA GLU A 49 2.66 14.44 12.38
C GLU A 49 2.49 14.01 13.85
N ARG A 50 2.10 12.77 14.10
CA ARG A 50 2.06 12.17 15.45
C ARG A 50 3.45 11.76 15.98
N GLY A 51 4.51 12.12 15.28
CA GLY A 51 5.90 11.84 15.69
C GLY A 51 6.34 10.41 15.44
N MET A 52 5.64 9.66 14.61
CA MET A 52 6.00 8.30 14.24
C MET A 52 6.96 8.28 13.05
N GLU A 53 7.73 7.19 12.90
CA GLU A 53 8.71 7.01 11.82
C GLU A 53 8.58 5.62 11.20
N CYS A 54 8.46 5.56 9.87
CA CYS A 54 8.37 4.29 9.17
C CYS A 54 9.74 3.59 9.14
N ALA A 55 9.80 2.35 9.64
CA ALA A 55 11.02 1.55 9.67
C ALA A 55 11.06 0.45 8.58
N ILE A 56 9.88 -0.02 8.19
CA ILE A 56 9.72 -1.03 7.15
C ILE A 56 8.45 -0.72 6.36
N VAL A 57 8.57 -0.71 5.05
CA VAL A 57 7.45 -0.45 4.14
C VAL A 57 7.39 -1.50 3.05
N THR A 58 6.17 -1.90 2.72
CA THR A 58 5.90 -2.75 1.57
C THR A 58 4.83 -2.13 0.69
N GLY A 59 4.88 -2.43 -0.60
CA GLY A 59 3.90 -1.86 -1.53
C GLY A 59 3.72 -2.66 -2.81
N ALA A 60 2.56 -2.47 -3.43
CA ALA A 60 2.21 -2.98 -4.75
C ALA A 60 1.75 -1.83 -5.65
N SER A 61 2.09 -1.83 -6.93
CA SER A 61 1.59 -0.85 -7.90
C SER A 61 1.77 0.61 -7.44
N ALA A 62 0.69 1.37 -7.26
CA ALA A 62 0.74 2.72 -6.68
C ALA A 62 1.35 2.75 -5.27
N GLY A 63 1.09 1.73 -4.45
CA GLY A 63 1.72 1.56 -3.14
C GLY A 63 3.23 1.37 -3.24
N ALA A 64 3.76 0.73 -4.29
CA ALA A 64 5.20 0.62 -4.54
C ALA A 64 5.82 1.98 -4.90
N VAL A 65 5.10 2.81 -5.64
CA VAL A 65 5.50 4.20 -5.94
C VAL A 65 5.58 5.04 -4.67
N ASN A 66 4.55 4.94 -3.80
CA ASN A 66 4.53 5.61 -2.50
C ASN A 66 5.64 5.08 -1.57
N ALA A 67 5.85 3.75 -1.54
CA ALA A 67 6.89 3.12 -0.71
C ALA A 67 8.30 3.58 -1.11
N ALA A 68 8.61 3.65 -2.41
CA ALA A 68 9.89 4.14 -2.90
C ALA A 68 10.08 5.64 -2.61
N ALA A 69 9.02 6.45 -2.79
CA ALA A 69 9.05 7.87 -2.47
C ALA A 69 9.23 8.14 -0.97
N LEU A 70 8.67 7.28 -0.12
CA LEU A 70 8.83 7.33 1.33
C LEU A 70 10.25 6.95 1.75
N ALA A 71 10.77 5.83 1.23
CA ALA A 71 12.08 5.29 1.59
C ALA A 71 13.25 6.16 1.09
N GLY A 72 13.08 6.85 -0.05
CA GLY A 72 14.10 7.73 -0.63
C GLY A 72 13.77 9.22 -0.48
N ALA A 73 12.99 9.60 0.52
CA ALA A 73 12.53 10.97 0.67
C ALA A 73 13.69 11.96 0.92
N THR A 74 13.94 12.86 -0.03
CA THR A 74 15.00 13.88 0.05
C THR A 74 14.69 15.01 1.05
N GLN A 75 13.46 15.07 1.53
CA GLN A 75 12.93 16.04 2.50
C GLN A 75 12.02 15.31 3.48
N TYR A 76 11.26 16.05 4.29
CA TYR A 76 10.22 15.48 5.17
C TYR A 76 9.29 14.53 4.38
N PRO A 77 9.23 13.24 4.71
CA PRO A 77 8.60 12.22 3.86
C PRO A 77 7.16 12.53 3.41
N PRO A 78 6.24 13.02 4.29
CA PRO A 78 4.90 13.42 3.85
C PRO A 78 4.89 14.51 2.80
N ARG A 79 5.84 15.48 2.87
CA ARG A 79 5.97 16.54 1.86
C ARG A 79 6.39 15.97 0.50
N VAL A 80 7.27 14.96 0.50
CA VAL A 80 7.68 14.28 -0.74
C VAL A 80 6.51 13.54 -1.37
N LEU A 81 5.72 12.80 -0.58
CA LEU A 81 4.51 12.12 -1.06
C LEU A 81 3.48 13.12 -1.61
N ARG A 82 3.21 14.22 -0.91
CA ARG A 82 2.31 15.28 -1.39
C ARG A 82 2.79 15.85 -2.73
N LYS A 83 4.07 16.22 -2.84
CA LYS A 83 4.67 16.70 -4.11
C LYS A 83 4.59 15.65 -5.23
N LEU A 84 4.76 14.38 -4.92
CA LEU A 84 4.60 13.29 -5.88
C LEU A 84 3.19 13.30 -6.45
N TRP A 85 2.17 13.27 -5.60
CA TRP A 85 0.78 13.26 -6.06
C TRP A 85 0.35 14.54 -6.75
N GLU A 86 0.86 15.70 -6.35
CA GLU A 86 0.66 16.97 -7.07
C GLU A 86 1.27 16.96 -8.48
N LYS A 87 2.43 16.30 -8.67
CA LYS A 87 3.04 16.10 -10.00
C LYS A 87 2.31 15.05 -10.85
N LEU A 88 1.66 14.08 -10.21
CA LEU A 88 0.83 13.08 -10.89
C LEU A 88 -0.57 13.62 -11.21
N ALA A 89 -1.00 14.69 -10.55
CA ALA A 89 -2.29 15.31 -10.77
C ALA A 89 -2.36 16.00 -12.15
N VAL A 90 -3.54 15.91 -12.78
CA VAL A 90 -3.83 16.55 -14.06
C VAL A 90 -4.76 17.73 -13.84
N ASP A 91 -4.37 18.89 -14.36
CA ASP A 91 -5.20 20.10 -14.34
C ASP A 91 -6.24 20.08 -15.48
N GLY A 92 -7.45 20.47 -15.17
CA GLY A 92 -8.55 20.53 -16.11
C GLY A 92 -9.35 19.22 -16.25
N PRO A 93 -10.43 19.24 -17.05
CA PRO A 93 -11.17 18.02 -17.30
C PRO A 93 -10.23 17.02 -17.97
N ILE A 94 -10.14 15.84 -17.40
CA ILE A 94 -9.44 14.71 -18.04
C ILE A 94 -10.08 14.60 -19.42
N PRO A 95 -9.32 14.72 -20.54
CA PRO A 95 -9.90 14.60 -21.84
C PRO A 95 -10.58 13.25 -21.94
N PHE A 96 -11.92 13.24 -21.79
CA PHE A 96 -12.71 12.08 -22.09
C PHE A 96 -12.44 11.81 -23.56
N LEU A 97 -11.71 10.75 -23.87
CA LEU A 97 -11.57 10.36 -25.24
C LEU A 97 -12.98 10.13 -25.78
N PRO A 98 -13.37 10.84 -26.83
CA PRO A 98 -14.63 10.53 -27.49
C PRO A 98 -14.61 9.03 -27.80
N GLU A 99 -15.79 8.40 -27.84
CA GLU A 99 -15.98 7.02 -28.23
C GLU A 99 -15.35 6.80 -29.62
N ILE A 100 -14.03 6.58 -29.64
CA ILE A 100 -13.31 6.28 -30.87
C ILE A 100 -13.60 4.80 -31.13
N PRO A 101 -14.37 4.46 -32.16
CA PRO A 101 -14.53 3.08 -32.55
C PRO A 101 -13.15 2.55 -32.96
N VAL A 102 -12.54 1.74 -32.11
CA VAL A 102 -11.33 0.99 -32.50
C VAL A 102 -11.79 -0.07 -33.49
N PRO A 103 -11.35 -0.01 -34.74
CA PRO A 103 -11.72 -1.02 -35.72
C PRO A 103 -11.42 -2.42 -35.16
N PHE A 104 -12.40 -3.32 -35.28
CA PHE A 104 -12.31 -4.73 -34.87
C PHE A 104 -12.43 -5.01 -33.35
N LEU A 105 -12.56 -4.01 -32.45
CA LEU A 105 -12.86 -4.25 -31.07
C LEU A 105 -14.32 -3.89 -30.75
N PRO A 106 -15.09 -4.76 -30.09
CA PRO A 106 -16.40 -4.42 -29.60
C PRO A 106 -16.37 -3.18 -28.68
N GLN A 107 -17.33 -2.27 -28.84
CA GLN A 107 -17.37 -1.03 -28.05
C GLN A 107 -17.29 -1.24 -26.52
N TRP A 108 -17.79 -2.38 -26.02
CA TRP A 108 -17.71 -2.70 -24.60
C TRP A 108 -16.25 -3.03 -24.17
N MET A 109 -15.46 -3.64 -25.04
CA MET A 109 -14.03 -3.85 -24.77
C MET A 109 -13.25 -2.55 -24.80
N THR A 110 -13.57 -1.66 -25.74
CA THR A 110 -12.97 -0.32 -25.81
C THR A 110 -13.30 0.48 -24.56
N ARG A 111 -14.57 0.48 -24.13
CA ARG A 111 -14.99 1.12 -22.87
C ARG A 111 -14.32 0.49 -21.64
N LEU A 112 -14.17 -0.82 -21.59
CA LEU A 112 -13.48 -1.53 -20.53
C LEU A 112 -12.01 -1.08 -20.41
N TRP A 113 -11.31 -1.01 -21.52
CA TRP A 113 -9.94 -0.58 -21.60
C TRP A 113 -9.77 0.91 -21.24
N PHE A 114 -10.60 1.77 -21.79
CA PHE A 114 -10.52 3.22 -21.59
C PHE A 114 -10.99 3.69 -20.21
N SER A 115 -11.79 2.92 -19.52
CA SER A 115 -12.17 3.26 -18.14
C SER A 115 -11.13 2.83 -17.11
N TYR A 116 -10.28 1.88 -17.47
CA TYR A 116 -9.11 1.51 -16.68
C TYR A 116 -7.96 2.49 -16.87
N ILE A 117 -7.94 3.19 -18.00
CA ILE A 117 -7.02 4.27 -18.30
C ILE A 117 -7.85 5.51 -18.56
N PRO A 118 -8.45 6.13 -17.55
CA PRO A 118 -9.42 7.22 -17.69
C PRO A 118 -8.83 8.48 -18.28
N SER A 119 -7.52 8.65 -18.19
CA SER A 119 -6.82 9.65 -18.97
C SER A 119 -5.70 8.97 -19.76
N LEU A 120 -5.82 8.91 -21.06
CA LEU A 120 -4.75 8.45 -21.96
C LEU A 120 -3.46 9.27 -21.79
N VAL A 121 -3.51 10.36 -21.03
CA VAL A 121 -2.38 11.23 -20.78
C VAL A 121 -2.41 11.73 -19.35
N VAL A 122 -1.68 11.03 -18.47
CA VAL A 122 -1.24 11.58 -17.19
C VAL A 122 0.27 11.81 -17.31
N PRO A 123 0.72 13.01 -17.71
CA PRO A 123 2.11 13.25 -18.11
C PRO A 123 3.16 12.83 -17.06
N GLY A 124 2.81 12.91 -15.78
CA GLY A 124 3.65 12.47 -14.67
C GLY A 124 3.69 10.96 -14.46
N MET A 125 2.69 10.22 -14.93
CA MET A 125 2.55 8.79 -14.70
C MET A 125 2.79 7.97 -15.96
N TYR A 126 2.16 8.34 -17.08
CA TYR A 126 2.29 7.65 -18.38
C TYR A 126 1.91 8.54 -19.57
N ARG A 127 2.31 8.09 -20.76
CA ARG A 127 1.94 8.69 -22.06
C ARG A 127 1.35 7.65 -22.98
N PRO A 128 0.38 8.03 -23.84
CA PRO A 128 -0.19 7.09 -24.81
C PRO A 128 0.88 6.64 -25.79
N ARG A 129 0.71 5.43 -26.29
CA ARG A 129 1.48 4.92 -27.41
C ARG A 129 0.89 5.49 -28.70
N LEU A 130 1.70 6.19 -29.48
CA LEU A 130 1.27 6.84 -30.73
C LEU A 130 1.48 5.95 -31.97
N ASP A 131 2.20 4.86 -31.84
CA ASP A 131 2.52 3.90 -32.91
C ASP A 131 1.44 2.82 -33.09
N VAL A 132 0.18 3.21 -32.91
CA VAL A 132 -1.01 2.34 -32.95
C VAL A 132 -1.21 1.57 -34.26
N TRP A 133 -0.47 1.91 -35.30
CA TRP A 133 -0.57 1.28 -36.61
C TRP A 133 0.23 -0.04 -36.73
N ASN A 134 1.08 -0.37 -35.75
CA ASN A 134 1.89 -1.59 -35.74
C ASN A 134 1.16 -2.67 -34.93
N LEU A 135 0.05 -3.17 -35.45
CA LEU A 135 -0.91 -4.09 -34.81
C LEU A 135 -0.35 -5.39 -34.21
N PRO A 136 0.76 -6.01 -34.68
CA PRO A 136 1.21 -7.28 -34.10
C PRO A 136 1.69 -7.18 -32.65
N ASP A 137 2.09 -5.99 -32.16
CA ASP A 137 2.70 -5.80 -30.85
C ASP A 137 1.81 -5.06 -29.84
N TRP A 138 0.49 -5.17 -29.97
CA TRP A 138 -0.46 -4.51 -29.06
C TRP A 138 -0.59 -5.25 -27.72
N THR A 139 0.50 -5.39 -27.01
CA THR A 139 0.51 -5.93 -25.65
C THR A 139 0.27 -4.88 -24.59
N TYR A 140 0.35 -3.58 -24.95
CA TYR A 140 0.12 -2.44 -24.06
C TYR A 140 -0.25 -1.15 -24.84
N ILE A 141 -0.88 -0.19 -24.16
CA ILE A 141 -1.38 1.04 -24.77
C ILE A 141 -0.69 2.32 -24.28
N ALA A 142 0.03 2.27 -23.15
CA ALA A 142 0.72 3.43 -22.60
C ALA A 142 2.16 3.10 -22.17
N LYS A 143 3.04 4.10 -22.27
CA LYS A 143 4.43 4.01 -21.77
C LYS A 143 4.51 4.68 -20.40
N PRO A 144 5.08 4.05 -19.36
CA PRO A 144 5.22 4.65 -18.05
C PRO A 144 6.19 5.83 -18.08
N THR A 145 5.86 6.89 -17.37
CA THR A 145 6.71 8.09 -17.20
C THR A 145 6.97 8.38 -15.72
N VAL A 146 6.35 7.64 -14.82
CA VAL A 146 6.47 7.80 -13.36
C VAL A 146 7.93 7.73 -12.89
N GLY A 147 8.78 6.98 -13.59
CA GLY A 147 10.21 6.93 -13.31
C GLY A 147 10.87 8.31 -13.30
N LYS A 148 10.56 9.15 -14.33
CA LYS A 148 11.07 10.53 -14.41
C LYS A 148 10.52 11.42 -13.29
N THR A 149 9.31 11.17 -12.85
CA THR A 149 8.70 11.90 -11.74
C THR A 149 9.40 11.57 -10.42
N LEU A 150 9.76 10.30 -10.21
CA LEU A 150 10.47 9.83 -9.03
C LEU A 150 11.95 10.29 -9.01
N GLU A 151 12.65 10.32 -10.17
CA GLU A 151 14.05 10.76 -10.26
C GLU A 151 14.28 12.14 -9.60
N GLY A 152 13.30 13.04 -9.67
CA GLY A 152 13.40 14.38 -9.06
C GLY A 152 12.97 14.47 -7.58
N LEU A 153 12.49 13.36 -6.98
CA LEU A 153 11.92 13.33 -5.63
C LEU A 153 12.59 12.31 -4.72
N VAL A 154 13.25 11.31 -5.29
CA VAL A 154 13.74 10.12 -4.59
C VAL A 154 15.26 10.06 -4.65
N ASP A 155 15.89 9.94 -3.50
CA ASP A 155 17.29 9.56 -3.37
C ASP A 155 17.41 8.03 -3.37
N TRP A 156 17.89 7.50 -4.49
CA TRP A 156 18.01 6.05 -4.67
C TRP A 156 19.10 5.42 -3.78
N ASP A 157 20.06 6.18 -3.29
CA ASP A 157 21.05 5.66 -2.35
C ASP A 157 20.43 5.47 -0.96
N GLN A 158 19.52 6.35 -0.53
CA GLN A 158 18.70 6.13 0.66
C GLN A 158 17.77 4.92 0.49
N VAL A 159 17.10 4.78 -0.67
CA VAL A 159 16.25 3.60 -0.95
C VAL A 159 17.03 2.29 -0.83
N ARG A 160 18.30 2.27 -1.18
CA ARG A 160 19.17 1.08 -1.11
C ARG A 160 19.70 0.78 0.28
N ASP A 161 19.56 1.69 1.22
CA ASP A 161 20.02 1.51 2.60
C ASP A 161 18.89 0.93 3.48
N PRO A 162 18.92 -0.39 3.79
CA PRO A 162 17.94 -1.00 4.68
C PRO A 162 18.07 -0.52 6.13
N GLY A 163 19.19 0.10 6.49
CA GLY A 163 19.37 0.74 7.80
C GLY A 163 18.58 2.04 7.93
N HIS A 164 18.35 2.73 6.80
CA HIS A 164 17.44 3.86 6.75
C HIS A 164 15.98 3.40 6.79
N MET A 165 15.57 2.56 5.84
CA MET A 165 14.22 1.98 5.77
C MET A 165 14.25 0.67 4.99
N ARG A 166 13.68 -0.38 5.55
CA ARG A 166 13.50 -1.66 4.84
C ARG A 166 12.34 -1.53 3.86
N LEU A 167 12.63 -1.79 2.60
CA LEU A 167 11.66 -1.67 1.51
C LEU A 167 11.50 -3.00 0.78
N THR A 168 10.25 -3.39 0.53
CA THR A 168 9.93 -4.50 -0.36
C THR A 168 8.75 -4.15 -1.24
N VAL A 169 8.83 -4.47 -2.54
CA VAL A 169 7.70 -4.32 -3.46
C VAL A 169 7.36 -5.66 -4.10
N SER A 170 6.07 -5.90 -4.30
CA SER A 170 5.58 -7.08 -5.01
C SER A 170 5.54 -6.86 -6.52
N ALA A 171 5.80 -7.91 -7.28
CA ALA A 171 5.57 -7.98 -8.72
C ALA A 171 5.10 -9.39 -9.10
N SER A 172 4.51 -9.54 -10.27
CA SER A 172 3.97 -10.82 -10.75
C SER A 172 4.80 -11.33 -11.93
N GLY A 173 5.39 -12.53 -11.82
CA GLY A 173 6.10 -13.18 -12.92
C GLY A 173 5.16 -13.45 -14.09
N VAL A 174 5.54 -12.99 -15.29
CA VAL A 174 4.70 -13.14 -16.49
C VAL A 174 4.64 -14.60 -16.92
N GLU A 175 5.77 -15.29 -16.86
CA GLU A 175 5.92 -16.64 -17.40
C GLU A 175 5.33 -17.72 -16.50
N ASP A 176 5.38 -17.52 -15.17
CA ASP A 176 5.01 -18.56 -14.20
C ASP A 176 3.87 -18.16 -13.25
N GLY A 177 3.42 -16.90 -13.30
CA GLY A 177 2.35 -16.41 -12.44
C GLY A 177 2.72 -16.35 -10.95
N THR A 178 3.99 -16.48 -10.60
CA THR A 178 4.45 -16.43 -9.21
C THR A 178 4.62 -15.00 -8.72
N VAL A 179 4.47 -14.78 -7.40
CA VAL A 179 4.83 -13.52 -6.79
C VAL A 179 6.35 -13.39 -6.70
N ALA A 180 6.86 -12.18 -6.94
CA ALA A 180 8.24 -11.79 -6.67
C ALA A 180 8.25 -10.61 -5.70
N TYR A 181 9.04 -10.72 -4.63
CA TYR A 181 9.27 -9.65 -3.67
C TYR A 181 10.67 -9.08 -3.87
N PHE A 182 10.77 -7.93 -4.53
CA PHE A 182 12.02 -7.19 -4.64
C PHE A 182 12.27 -6.43 -3.35
N THR A 183 13.41 -6.69 -2.69
CA THR A 183 13.74 -6.07 -1.41
C THR A 183 15.14 -5.44 -1.43
N ASN A 184 15.31 -4.33 -0.70
CA ASN A 184 16.61 -3.71 -0.47
C ASN A 184 17.41 -4.39 0.64
N ILE A 185 16.82 -5.36 1.37
CA ILE A 185 17.49 -6.08 2.45
C ILE A 185 18.41 -7.12 1.83
N PRO A 186 19.74 -7.10 2.13
CA PRO A 186 20.67 -8.14 1.71
C PRO A 186 20.31 -9.50 2.32
N ALA A 187 20.53 -10.58 1.56
CA ALA A 187 20.16 -11.94 1.98
C ALA A 187 20.79 -12.36 3.32
N ASP A 188 22.01 -11.91 3.58
CA ASP A 188 22.76 -12.18 4.82
C ASP A 188 22.28 -11.38 6.04
N LYS A 189 21.44 -10.38 5.82
CA LYS A 189 20.86 -9.52 6.89
C LYS A 189 19.41 -9.87 7.21
N LEU A 190 18.86 -10.86 6.56
CA LEU A 190 17.50 -11.28 6.81
C LEU A 190 17.42 -12.09 8.09
N PRO A 191 16.40 -11.87 8.95
CA PRO A 191 16.30 -12.53 10.26
C PRO A 191 16.10 -14.05 10.17
N ARG A 192 15.74 -14.57 8.99
CA ARG A 192 15.52 -16.00 8.72
C ARG A 192 15.66 -16.30 7.22
N PRO A 193 15.84 -17.56 6.82
CA PRO A 193 15.81 -17.92 5.41
C PRO A 193 14.50 -17.49 4.78
N LEU A 194 14.57 -16.73 3.70
CA LEU A 194 13.41 -16.33 2.92
C LEU A 194 13.08 -17.39 1.87
N GLY A 195 11.80 -17.47 1.52
CA GLY A 195 11.34 -18.30 0.41
C GLY A 195 11.91 -17.84 -0.94
N PRO A 196 11.78 -18.68 -1.99
CA PRO A 196 12.30 -18.38 -3.34
C PRO A 196 11.65 -17.16 -4.00
N GLU A 197 10.52 -16.70 -3.49
CA GLU A 197 9.83 -15.49 -3.93
C GLU A 197 10.60 -14.20 -3.60
N TYR A 198 11.49 -14.22 -2.61
CA TYR A 198 12.29 -13.06 -2.23
C TYR A 198 13.50 -12.87 -3.12
N GLN A 199 13.64 -11.67 -3.62
CA GLN A 199 14.75 -11.26 -4.47
C GLN A 199 15.46 -10.05 -3.85
N PRO A 200 16.52 -10.26 -3.06
CA PRO A 200 17.40 -9.18 -2.62
C PRO A 200 18.05 -8.53 -3.84
N VAL A 201 17.86 -7.23 -4.00
CA VAL A 201 18.33 -6.50 -5.18
C VAL A 201 19.00 -5.19 -4.80
N ARG A 202 19.88 -4.70 -5.67
CA ARG A 202 20.24 -3.28 -5.64
C ARG A 202 19.04 -2.50 -6.15
N PHE A 203 18.19 -2.05 -5.24
CA PHE A 203 16.90 -1.47 -5.55
C PHE A 203 17.03 -0.27 -6.49
N GLY A 204 16.18 -0.19 -7.50
CA GLY A 204 16.13 0.86 -8.49
C GLY A 204 14.71 1.05 -9.05
N ILE A 205 14.59 2.02 -9.95
CA ILE A 205 13.31 2.38 -10.57
C ILE A 205 12.65 1.21 -11.30
N GLU A 206 13.44 0.31 -11.88
CA GLU A 206 12.97 -0.86 -12.60
C GLU A 206 12.10 -1.79 -11.73
N HIS A 207 12.39 -1.88 -10.43
CA HIS A 207 11.59 -2.70 -9.50
C HIS A 207 10.23 -2.05 -9.18
N VAL A 208 10.20 -0.72 -9.10
CA VAL A 208 8.94 0.05 -8.96
C VAL A 208 8.10 -0.06 -10.24
N LEU A 209 8.74 0.05 -11.40
CA LEU A 209 8.07 -0.11 -12.69
C LEU A 209 7.51 -1.53 -12.88
N ALA A 210 8.24 -2.56 -12.47
CA ALA A 210 7.76 -3.94 -12.49
C ALA A 210 6.49 -4.09 -11.65
N SER A 211 6.51 -3.52 -10.42
CA SER A 211 5.35 -3.53 -9.53
C SER A 211 4.14 -2.77 -10.08
N GLY A 212 4.35 -1.77 -10.97
CA GLY A 212 3.28 -0.96 -11.57
C GLY A 212 2.97 -1.30 -13.03
N SER A 213 3.52 -2.37 -13.60
CA SER A 213 3.32 -2.79 -14.99
C SER A 213 1.99 -3.51 -15.18
N PHE A 214 0.86 -2.79 -15.04
CA PHE A 214 -0.48 -3.36 -15.17
C PHE A 214 -0.72 -3.88 -16.60
N PRO A 215 -1.07 -5.19 -16.77
CA PRO A 215 -1.16 -5.83 -18.08
C PRO A 215 -2.18 -5.14 -18.99
N GLY A 216 -1.79 -4.98 -20.24
CA GLY A 216 -2.56 -4.28 -21.25
C GLY A 216 -2.48 -2.75 -21.12
N GLY A 217 -2.38 -2.18 -19.93
CA GLY A 217 -2.10 -0.77 -19.72
C GLY A 217 -0.67 -0.42 -20.07
N PHE A 218 0.26 -1.17 -19.49
CA PHE A 218 1.71 -0.95 -19.60
C PHE A 218 2.44 -2.19 -20.14
N PRO A 219 3.64 -2.01 -20.73
CA PRO A 219 4.51 -3.13 -21.04
C PRO A 219 4.92 -3.85 -19.76
N TRP A 220 5.20 -5.15 -19.85
CA TRP A 220 5.93 -5.82 -18.78
C TRP A 220 7.29 -5.16 -18.58
N THR A 221 7.79 -5.18 -17.36
CA THR A 221 9.14 -4.73 -17.07
C THR A 221 10.07 -5.93 -17.02
N ALA A 222 11.11 -5.92 -17.88
CA ALA A 222 12.14 -6.94 -17.85
C ALA A 222 13.19 -6.63 -16.78
N ILE A 223 13.44 -7.59 -15.89
CA ILE A 223 14.52 -7.55 -14.89
C ILE A 223 15.34 -8.82 -15.06
N ARG A 224 16.61 -8.66 -15.48
CA ARG A 224 17.49 -9.76 -15.91
C ARG A 224 16.84 -10.52 -17.06
N ASP A 225 16.57 -11.80 -16.89
CA ASP A 225 16.02 -12.75 -17.87
C ASP A 225 14.52 -13.04 -17.70
N ARG A 226 13.84 -12.30 -16.80
CA ARG A 226 12.42 -12.50 -16.50
C ARG A 226 11.60 -11.24 -16.74
N ALA A 227 10.35 -11.45 -17.18
CA ALA A 227 9.37 -10.39 -17.34
C ALA A 227 8.42 -10.31 -16.14
N TYR A 228 8.03 -9.09 -15.77
CA TYR A 228 7.15 -8.85 -14.62
C TYR A 228 6.00 -7.92 -14.98
N TRP A 229 4.83 -8.27 -14.47
CA TRP A 229 3.64 -7.45 -14.41
C TRP A 229 3.40 -6.91 -13.01
N ASP A 230 2.36 -6.08 -12.91
CA ASP A 230 1.91 -5.44 -11.68
C ASP A 230 1.74 -6.43 -10.52
N GLY A 231 2.26 -6.04 -9.35
CA GLY A 231 2.18 -6.84 -8.14
C GLY A 231 0.75 -7.12 -7.68
N GLY A 232 -0.18 -6.24 -8.02
CA GLY A 232 -1.59 -6.38 -7.68
C GLY A 232 -2.26 -7.64 -8.23
N LEU A 233 -1.69 -8.30 -9.25
CA LEU A 233 -2.21 -9.55 -9.78
C LEU A 233 -1.96 -10.75 -8.84
N THR A 234 -0.81 -10.76 -8.15
CA THR A 234 -0.42 -11.86 -7.27
C THR A 234 -0.47 -11.51 -5.79
N ASP A 235 -0.06 -10.30 -5.40
CA ASP A 235 -0.14 -9.81 -4.03
C ASP A 235 -0.28 -8.29 -4.01
N ASN A 236 -1.52 -7.81 -3.92
CA ASN A 236 -1.85 -6.39 -3.93
C ASN A 236 -1.63 -5.71 -2.57
N THR A 237 -1.44 -6.48 -1.50
CA THR A 237 -1.27 -5.97 -0.14
C THR A 237 -0.18 -6.77 0.55
N PRO A 238 1.10 -6.53 0.21
CA PRO A 238 2.20 -7.39 0.61
C PRO A 238 2.51 -7.30 2.11
N LEU A 239 1.69 -7.93 2.94
CA LEU A 239 1.87 -8.04 4.38
C LEU A 239 2.97 -9.04 4.74
N LYS A 240 3.03 -10.19 4.03
CA LYS A 240 3.99 -11.26 4.29
C LYS A 240 5.45 -10.75 4.39
N PRO A 241 5.94 -9.89 3.48
CA PRO A 241 7.30 -9.38 3.59
C PRO A 241 7.59 -8.56 4.85
N ILE A 242 6.60 -7.86 5.42
CA ILE A 242 6.80 -7.23 6.73
C ILE A 242 6.95 -8.29 7.80
N LEU A 243 5.99 -9.23 7.88
CA LEU A 243 5.97 -10.26 8.92
C LEU A 243 7.25 -11.10 8.93
N ASP A 244 7.76 -11.39 7.74
CA ASP A 244 8.97 -12.18 7.56
C ASP A 244 10.26 -11.44 7.94
N ASN A 245 10.23 -10.11 7.99
CA ASN A 245 11.42 -9.29 8.22
C ASN A 245 11.42 -8.52 9.55
N LEU A 246 10.47 -8.81 10.45
CA LEU A 246 10.49 -8.27 11.80
C LEU A 246 11.51 -9.00 12.66
N THR A 247 12.20 -8.24 13.49
CA THR A 247 12.92 -8.81 14.64
C THR A 247 11.91 -9.18 15.75
N GLU A 248 12.34 -9.94 16.75
CA GLU A 248 11.50 -10.32 17.90
C GLU A 248 10.97 -9.09 18.64
N ASP A 249 11.84 -8.11 18.91
CA ASP A 249 11.45 -6.86 19.58
C ASP A 249 10.44 -6.04 18.76
N GLU A 250 10.64 -5.98 17.45
CA GLU A 250 9.73 -5.29 16.55
C GLU A 250 8.36 -6.00 16.49
N ALA A 251 8.34 -7.30 16.37
CA ALA A 251 7.10 -8.09 16.38
C ALA A 251 6.31 -7.92 17.69
N ALA A 252 7.00 -7.72 18.80
CA ALA A 252 6.40 -7.52 20.11
C ALA A 252 5.85 -6.11 20.34
N SER A 253 6.46 -5.08 19.73
CA SER A 253 6.22 -3.67 20.10
C SER A 253 5.85 -2.74 18.94
N MET A 254 6.28 -3.04 17.69
CA MET A 254 6.10 -2.14 16.56
C MET A 254 4.70 -2.30 15.95
N PRO A 255 3.88 -1.24 15.86
CA PRO A 255 2.60 -1.30 15.16
C PRO A 255 2.82 -1.40 13.64
N ILE A 256 1.98 -2.19 12.99
CA ILE A 256 1.94 -2.33 11.53
C ILE A 256 0.61 -1.76 11.05
N TYR A 257 0.68 -0.73 10.22
CA TYR A 257 -0.48 -0.12 9.60
C TYR A 257 -0.64 -0.61 8.16
N MET A 258 -1.85 -1.05 7.83
CA MET A 258 -2.23 -1.46 6.49
C MET A 258 -3.28 -0.50 5.99
N ILE A 259 -3.01 0.18 4.89
CA ILE A 259 -3.94 1.14 4.28
C ILE A 259 -4.75 0.42 3.20
N ASP A 260 -6.05 0.18 3.47
CA ASP A 260 -6.94 -0.43 2.49
C ASP A 260 -7.66 0.64 1.66
N VAL A 261 -7.24 0.80 0.41
CA VAL A 261 -7.82 1.75 -0.55
C VAL A 261 -8.85 1.09 -1.48
N ASN A 262 -9.08 -0.21 -1.36
CA ASN A 262 -10.01 -0.97 -2.19
C ASN A 262 -11.36 -1.18 -1.50
N VAL A 263 -12.45 -1.06 -2.26
CA VAL A 263 -13.81 -1.24 -1.72
C VAL A 263 -14.16 -2.71 -1.66
N ALA A 264 -14.40 -3.20 -0.45
CA ALA A 264 -14.87 -4.58 -0.26
C ALA A 264 -16.34 -4.78 -0.68
N ALA A 265 -17.17 -3.75 -0.60
CA ALA A 265 -18.58 -3.79 -0.94
C ALA A 265 -18.93 -2.74 -1.99
N ALA A 266 -19.59 -3.16 -3.05
CA ALA A 266 -20.08 -2.31 -4.10
C ALA A 266 -21.50 -2.73 -4.48
N PRO A 267 -22.33 -1.83 -5.06
CA PRO A 267 -23.63 -2.19 -5.58
C PRO A 267 -23.52 -3.23 -6.70
N ARG A 268 -24.60 -3.96 -6.94
CA ARG A 268 -24.64 -4.93 -8.05
C ARG A 268 -24.44 -4.19 -9.37
N PRO A 269 -23.51 -4.64 -10.22
CA PRO A 269 -23.30 -3.98 -11.52
C PRO A 269 -24.52 -4.15 -12.41
N SER A 270 -24.90 -3.07 -13.11
CA SER A 270 -26.06 -3.05 -14.02
C SER A 270 -25.64 -3.07 -15.52
N SER A 271 -24.35 -3.14 -15.81
CA SER A 271 -23.82 -3.16 -17.17
C SER A 271 -22.63 -4.13 -17.26
N LEU A 272 -22.33 -4.58 -18.48
CA LEU A 272 -21.18 -5.45 -18.75
C LEU A 272 -19.86 -4.77 -18.34
N TYR A 273 -19.77 -3.47 -18.53
CA TYR A 273 -18.69 -2.62 -18.03
C TYR A 273 -18.58 -2.68 -16.50
N GLY A 274 -19.68 -2.47 -15.78
CA GLY A 274 -19.71 -2.58 -14.32
C GLY A 274 -19.34 -3.98 -13.84
N VAL A 275 -19.73 -5.04 -14.56
CA VAL A 275 -19.30 -6.42 -14.24
C VAL A 275 -17.79 -6.56 -14.36
N SER A 276 -17.18 -6.06 -15.42
CA SER A 276 -15.74 -6.16 -15.63
C SER A 276 -14.94 -5.34 -14.61
N GLN A 277 -15.40 -4.13 -14.29
CA GLN A 277 -14.82 -3.33 -13.21
C GLN A 277 -14.90 -4.08 -11.87
N ARG A 278 -16.06 -4.62 -11.54
CA ARG A 278 -16.23 -5.34 -10.29
C ARG A 278 -15.38 -6.61 -10.22
N MET A 279 -15.25 -7.32 -11.32
CA MET A 279 -14.37 -8.49 -11.41
C MET A 279 -12.92 -8.13 -11.08
N LEU A 280 -12.44 -7.03 -11.61
CA LEU A 280 -11.09 -6.57 -11.39
C LEU A 280 -10.88 -6.06 -9.96
N GLU A 281 -11.84 -5.28 -9.42
CA GLU A 281 -11.82 -4.89 -8.00
C GLU A 281 -11.76 -6.13 -7.08
N LEU A 282 -12.51 -7.18 -7.41
CA LEU A 282 -12.49 -8.42 -6.64
C LEU A 282 -11.16 -9.15 -6.75
N LEU A 283 -10.52 -9.14 -7.94
CA LEU A 283 -9.20 -9.74 -8.12
C LEU A 283 -8.13 -9.09 -7.24
N VAL A 284 -8.14 -7.75 -7.14
CA VAL A 284 -7.12 -7.02 -6.37
C VAL A 284 -7.47 -6.89 -4.87
N SER A 285 -8.75 -7.03 -4.46
CA SER A 285 -9.17 -6.81 -3.08
C SER A 285 -9.36 -8.09 -2.25
N ASN A 286 -9.55 -9.25 -2.88
CA ASN A 286 -9.94 -10.47 -2.15
C ASN A 286 -8.84 -11.10 -1.29
N ARG A 287 -7.56 -10.81 -1.57
CA ARG A 287 -6.45 -11.44 -0.83
C ARG A 287 -6.26 -10.86 0.55
N LEU A 288 -6.44 -9.56 0.73
CA LEU A 288 -6.19 -8.89 2.00
C LEU A 288 -6.90 -9.54 3.19
N ARG A 289 -8.18 -9.87 3.05
CA ARG A 289 -8.95 -10.52 4.12
C ARG A 289 -8.45 -11.93 4.42
N SER A 290 -8.15 -12.69 3.37
CA SER A 290 -7.57 -14.01 3.49
C SER A 290 -6.19 -13.97 4.17
N ASP A 291 -5.37 -12.99 3.82
CA ASP A 291 -4.04 -12.83 4.39
C ASP A 291 -4.10 -12.41 5.87
N LEU A 292 -5.03 -11.54 6.24
CA LEU A 292 -5.29 -11.17 7.63
C LEU A 292 -5.80 -12.35 8.46
N ASP A 293 -6.75 -13.13 7.94
CA ASP A 293 -7.27 -14.32 8.61
C ASP A 293 -6.17 -15.38 8.75
N THR A 294 -5.33 -15.52 7.73
CA THR A 294 -4.16 -16.38 7.74
C THR A 294 -3.16 -15.91 8.78
N ALA A 295 -2.77 -14.63 8.78
CA ALA A 295 -1.86 -14.05 9.77
C ALA A 295 -2.39 -14.22 11.20
N ALA A 296 -3.71 -14.03 11.44
CA ALA A 296 -4.33 -14.27 12.73
C ALA A 296 -4.27 -15.73 13.15
N SER A 297 -4.42 -16.64 12.21
CA SER A 297 -4.34 -18.07 12.47
C SER A 297 -2.91 -18.51 12.78
N TYR A 298 -1.94 -18.01 12.02
CA TYR A 298 -0.51 -18.21 12.31
C TYR A 298 -0.13 -17.65 13.69
N THR A 299 -0.54 -16.43 14.01
CA THR A 299 -0.27 -15.81 15.31
C THR A 299 -0.80 -16.66 16.46
N ARG A 300 -2.01 -17.22 16.33
CA ARG A 300 -2.58 -18.14 17.34
C ARG A 300 -1.77 -19.44 17.44
N PHE A 301 -1.39 -20.02 16.31
CA PHE A 301 -0.59 -21.23 16.26
C PHE A 301 0.79 -21.03 16.89
N ILE A 302 1.49 -19.96 16.53
CA ILE A 302 2.79 -19.59 17.11
C ILE A 302 2.68 -19.38 18.63
N SER A 303 1.62 -18.71 19.11
CA SER A 303 1.39 -18.54 20.55
C SER A 303 1.28 -19.89 21.29
N VAL A 304 0.61 -20.87 20.72
CA VAL A 304 0.55 -22.22 21.30
C VAL A 304 1.90 -22.91 21.26
N LEU A 305 2.62 -22.82 20.15
CA LEU A 305 3.97 -23.40 20.02
C LEU A 305 4.95 -22.81 21.04
N GLN A 306 4.92 -21.50 21.27
CA GLN A 306 5.76 -20.83 22.26
C GLN A 306 5.42 -21.33 23.68
N GLN A 307 4.15 -21.47 24.04
CA GLN A 307 3.74 -22.04 25.32
C GLN A 307 4.21 -23.49 25.49
N VAL A 308 4.14 -24.30 24.42
CA VAL A 308 4.71 -25.66 24.43
C VAL A 308 6.20 -25.63 24.61
N ASN A 309 6.91 -24.73 23.91
CA ASN A 309 8.35 -24.57 24.00
C ASN A 309 8.82 -24.19 25.43
N GLU A 310 8.06 -23.36 26.14
CA GLU A 310 8.35 -23.00 27.54
C GLU A 310 8.24 -24.20 28.49
N GLN A 311 7.37 -25.18 28.18
CA GLN A 311 7.13 -26.36 28.99
C GLN A 311 8.04 -27.55 28.61
N LEU A 312 8.69 -27.52 27.45
CA LEU A 312 9.57 -28.58 26.99
C LEU A 312 10.94 -28.55 27.75
N PRO A 313 11.48 -29.72 28.17
CA PRO A 313 12.85 -29.80 28.67
C PRO A 313 13.84 -29.19 27.70
N SER A 314 14.93 -28.61 28.23
CA SER A 314 15.97 -27.97 27.41
C SER A 314 16.69 -28.94 26.47
N ASP A 315 16.72 -30.24 26.83
CA ASP A 315 17.33 -31.33 26.08
C ASP A 315 16.35 -32.14 25.22
N ALA A 316 15.07 -31.68 25.12
CA ALA A 316 14.05 -32.37 24.34
C ALA A 316 14.50 -32.56 22.89
N PRO A 317 14.42 -33.79 22.31
CA PRO A 317 14.93 -34.07 20.96
C PRO A 317 14.29 -33.17 19.88
N VAL A 318 13.03 -32.83 20.04
CA VAL A 318 12.26 -31.98 19.09
C VAL A 318 12.91 -30.60 18.88
N ARG A 319 13.67 -30.08 19.89
CA ARG A 319 14.35 -28.79 19.78
C ARG A 319 15.47 -28.78 18.73
N LYS A 320 15.94 -29.97 18.32
CA LYS A 320 17.01 -30.17 17.34
C LYS A 320 16.47 -30.43 15.94
N GLU A 321 15.15 -30.54 15.80
CA GLU A 321 14.53 -30.73 14.50
C GLU A 321 14.52 -29.40 13.72
N PRO A 322 14.97 -29.39 12.45
CA PRO A 322 15.01 -28.17 11.62
C PRO A 322 13.66 -27.45 11.53
N GLU A 323 12.56 -28.21 11.47
CA GLU A 323 11.20 -27.69 11.41
C GLU A 323 10.78 -26.98 12.70
N TRP A 324 11.24 -27.49 13.85
CA TRP A 324 11.00 -26.83 15.14
C TRP A 324 11.79 -25.53 15.24
N GLU A 325 13.06 -25.55 14.86
CA GLU A 325 13.91 -24.36 14.85
C GLU A 325 13.35 -23.29 13.92
N ALA A 326 12.91 -23.69 12.72
CA ALA A 326 12.24 -22.80 11.78
C ALA A 326 10.92 -22.23 12.36
N ALA A 327 10.09 -23.07 13.01
CA ALA A 327 8.85 -22.62 13.62
C ALA A 327 9.09 -21.65 14.80
N MET A 328 10.14 -21.84 15.58
CA MET A 328 10.51 -20.94 16.66
C MET A 328 11.09 -19.60 16.18
N GLY A 329 11.55 -19.53 14.93
CA GLY A 329 11.94 -18.27 14.28
C GLY A 329 10.76 -17.36 13.89
N TYR A 330 9.52 -17.85 13.97
CA TYR A 330 8.33 -17.01 13.76
C TYR A 330 7.94 -16.25 15.02
N HIS A 331 7.65 -14.97 14.86
CA HIS A 331 7.31 -14.09 15.97
C HIS A 331 5.81 -13.90 16.12
N HIS A 332 5.36 -13.73 17.37
CA HIS A 332 3.99 -13.39 17.68
C HIS A 332 3.74 -11.89 17.41
N ILE A 333 3.01 -11.59 16.36
CA ILE A 333 2.73 -10.22 15.97
C ILE A 333 1.50 -9.71 16.72
N ARG A 334 1.67 -8.62 17.49
CA ARG A 334 0.63 -8.11 18.39
C ARG A 334 -0.18 -6.95 17.84
N HIS A 335 0.37 -6.17 16.92
CA HIS A 335 -0.14 -4.86 16.59
C HIS A 335 -0.30 -4.63 15.08
N ILE A 336 -1.20 -5.39 14.43
CA ILE A 336 -1.60 -5.10 13.05
C ILE A 336 -2.91 -4.29 13.09
N ARG A 337 -2.92 -3.15 12.40
CA ARG A 337 -4.06 -2.25 12.27
C ARG A 337 -4.38 -2.03 10.79
N MET A 338 -5.59 -2.36 10.40
CA MET A 338 -6.10 -2.03 9.08
C MET A 338 -6.90 -0.73 9.15
N ILE A 339 -6.58 0.20 8.27
CA ILE A 339 -7.24 1.47 8.09
C ILE A 339 -8.01 1.41 6.77
N ASP A 340 -9.31 1.18 6.87
CA ASP A 340 -10.21 1.10 5.71
C ASP A 340 -10.52 2.51 5.20
N MET A 341 -10.07 2.85 4.00
CA MET A 341 -10.40 4.12 3.36
C MET A 341 -11.83 4.08 2.79
N LYS A 342 -12.70 4.88 3.40
CA LYS A 342 -14.08 5.07 2.90
C LYS A 342 -14.04 6.01 1.72
N LYS A 343 -14.35 5.50 0.55
CA LYS A 343 -14.38 6.29 -0.69
C LYS A 343 -15.81 6.38 -1.25
N PRO A 344 -16.15 7.47 -1.95
CA PRO A 344 -17.37 7.55 -2.75
C PRO A 344 -17.45 6.40 -3.77
N ALA A 345 -18.66 5.98 -4.11
CA ALA A 345 -18.86 4.87 -5.05
C ALA A 345 -18.33 5.17 -6.46
N GLU A 346 -18.33 6.45 -6.84
CA GLU A 346 -17.80 6.96 -8.10
C GLU A 346 -16.30 7.15 -8.13
N ASP A 347 -15.61 6.96 -6.99
CA ASP A 347 -14.16 7.16 -6.90
C ASP A 347 -13.40 6.08 -7.67
N SER A 348 -12.57 6.51 -8.62
CA SER A 348 -11.92 5.63 -9.59
C SER A 348 -10.40 5.62 -9.44
N ALA A 349 -9.81 4.43 -9.53
CA ALA A 349 -8.36 4.22 -9.56
C ALA A 349 -7.65 4.99 -10.70
N GLY A 350 -8.39 5.39 -11.70
CA GLY A 350 -7.83 6.10 -12.82
C GLY A 350 -8.11 7.59 -12.82
N ASP A 351 -8.82 8.15 -11.87
CA ASP A 351 -9.08 9.58 -11.80
C ASP A 351 -7.91 10.32 -11.14
N PHE A 352 -7.02 10.84 -11.96
CA PHE A 352 -5.88 11.67 -11.58
C PHE A 352 -6.18 13.17 -11.63
N SER A 353 -7.45 13.59 -11.67
CA SER A 353 -7.77 15.02 -11.58
C SER A 353 -7.23 15.63 -10.29
N ARG A 354 -6.73 16.88 -10.38
CA ARG A 354 -6.14 17.57 -9.22
C ARG A 354 -7.12 17.63 -8.05
N GLU A 355 -8.38 17.88 -8.33
CA GLU A 355 -9.44 17.93 -7.32
C GLU A 355 -9.56 16.59 -6.59
N SER A 356 -9.65 15.47 -7.33
CA SER A 356 -9.76 14.14 -6.74
C SER A 356 -8.50 13.75 -5.96
N ILE A 357 -7.31 14.07 -6.46
CA ILE A 357 -6.05 13.80 -5.77
C ILE A 357 -6.00 14.55 -4.44
N LEU A 358 -6.24 15.86 -4.42
CA LEU A 358 -6.19 16.65 -3.19
C LEU A 358 -7.28 16.23 -2.19
N ARG A 359 -8.48 15.93 -2.66
CA ARG A 359 -9.58 15.40 -1.84
C ARG A 359 -9.19 14.08 -1.17
N ARG A 360 -8.54 13.16 -1.91
CA ARG A 360 -8.09 11.87 -1.38
C ARG A 360 -7.00 12.02 -0.34
N ILE A 361 -6.02 12.90 -0.54
CA ILE A 361 -4.99 13.18 0.47
C ILE A 361 -5.65 13.69 1.76
N SER A 362 -6.54 14.68 1.68
CA SER A 362 -7.27 15.19 2.84
C SER A 362 -8.10 14.09 3.52
N ALA A 363 -8.84 13.31 2.74
CA ALA A 363 -9.66 12.23 3.27
C ALA A 363 -8.83 11.11 3.92
N GLY A 364 -7.67 10.77 3.33
CA GLY A 364 -6.73 9.81 3.91
C GLY A 364 -6.21 10.25 5.27
N TYR A 365 -5.83 11.52 5.40
CA TYR A 365 -5.43 12.12 6.67
C TYR A 365 -6.56 12.05 7.70
N ASP A 366 -7.75 12.56 7.37
CA ASP A 366 -8.88 12.64 8.30
C ASP A 366 -9.39 11.27 8.75
N GLN A 367 -9.43 10.29 7.83
CA GLN A 367 -9.88 8.94 8.15
C GLN A 367 -8.86 8.18 9.00
N THR A 368 -7.57 8.39 8.76
CA THR A 368 -6.51 7.83 9.59
C THR A 368 -6.56 8.43 10.99
N ARG A 369 -6.75 9.74 11.09
CA ARG A 369 -6.97 10.42 12.36
C ARG A 369 -8.15 9.82 13.12
N ALA A 370 -9.30 9.70 12.48
CA ALA A 370 -10.50 9.15 13.11
C ALA A 370 -10.34 7.68 13.54
N ALA A 371 -9.49 6.92 12.86
CA ALA A 371 -9.23 5.53 13.19
C ALA A 371 -8.24 5.35 14.35
N LEU A 372 -7.31 6.27 14.55
CA LEU A 372 -6.16 6.08 15.43
C LEU A 372 -6.03 7.13 16.55
N GLU A 373 -6.85 8.18 16.55
CA GLU A 373 -6.69 9.30 17.50
C GLU A 373 -6.67 8.83 18.96
N ASP A 374 -7.63 7.99 19.35
CA ASP A 374 -7.72 7.43 20.69
C ASP A 374 -6.54 6.52 21.06
N GLU A 375 -5.97 5.82 20.08
CA GLU A 375 -4.85 4.89 20.31
C GLU A 375 -3.52 5.65 20.43
N LEU A 376 -3.28 6.65 19.59
CA LEU A 376 -2.01 7.37 19.55
C LEU A 376 -1.85 8.39 20.66
N ASP A 377 -2.93 8.91 21.23
CA ASP A 377 -2.88 9.81 22.39
C ASP A 377 -2.32 9.12 23.64
N VAL A 378 -2.51 7.81 23.77
CA VAL A 378 -1.91 7.01 24.84
C VAL A 378 -0.38 6.95 24.71
N PHE A 379 0.17 6.96 23.51
CA PHE A 379 1.62 6.89 23.25
C PHE A 379 2.30 8.26 23.33
N ALA A 380 1.58 9.36 23.13
CA ALA A 380 2.14 10.72 23.14
C ALA A 380 2.47 11.29 24.54
N GLY A 381 2.39 10.48 25.60
CA GLY A 381 2.86 10.87 26.95
C GLY A 381 1.79 11.47 27.84
N GLY A 382 0.54 11.21 27.59
CA GLY A 382 -0.53 11.45 28.56
C GLY A 382 -0.44 10.43 29.71
N ALA A 383 -0.25 10.87 30.93
CA ALA A 383 -0.39 10.04 32.12
C ALA A 383 -1.69 9.23 32.03
N ALA A 384 -1.58 7.92 32.26
CA ALA A 384 -2.71 7.00 32.26
C ALA A 384 -3.90 7.60 33.00
N ARG A 385 -5.06 7.75 32.33
CA ARG A 385 -6.30 8.06 33.02
C ARG A 385 -6.55 6.97 34.08
N PRO A 386 -6.73 7.29 35.37
CA PRO A 386 -6.99 6.30 36.41
C PRO A 386 -8.39 5.72 36.18
N GLY A 387 -8.45 4.50 35.62
CA GLY A 387 -9.72 3.81 35.37
C GLY A 387 -9.64 2.46 34.66
N ALA A 388 -8.50 2.08 34.13
CA ALA A 388 -8.33 0.82 33.37
C ALA A 388 -7.55 -0.25 34.15
N ALA A 389 -7.70 -0.35 35.45
CA ALA A 389 -7.17 -1.45 36.24
C ALA A 389 -8.20 -2.59 36.23
N GLY A 390 -8.00 -3.58 35.32
CA GLY A 390 -8.88 -4.76 35.30
C GLY A 390 -8.87 -5.61 34.05
N ALA A 391 -8.00 -5.37 33.07
CA ALA A 391 -7.93 -6.24 31.89
C ALA A 391 -6.85 -7.33 32.11
N LYS A 392 -7.31 -8.58 32.26
CA LYS A 392 -6.47 -9.80 32.20
C LYS A 392 -5.68 -9.82 30.87
N PRO A 393 -4.47 -10.42 30.82
CA PRO A 393 -3.72 -10.57 29.57
C PRO A 393 -4.57 -11.43 28.63
N GLY A 394 -5.17 -10.80 27.65
CA GLY A 394 -6.16 -11.39 26.79
C GLY A 394 -5.88 -11.14 25.33
N ARG A 395 -5.82 -12.23 24.61
CA ARG A 395 -6.12 -12.46 23.20
C ARG A 395 -5.66 -11.36 22.22
N ALA A 396 -4.80 -11.75 21.28
CA ALA A 396 -4.49 -10.97 20.10
C ALA A 396 -5.77 -10.36 19.50
N ARG A 397 -5.88 -9.05 19.53
CA ARG A 397 -7.07 -8.32 19.07
C ARG A 397 -6.77 -7.74 17.71
N MET A 398 -7.14 -8.49 16.65
CA MET A 398 -7.36 -7.86 15.35
C MET A 398 -8.63 -7.00 15.49
N THR A 399 -8.45 -5.71 15.65
CA THR A 399 -9.59 -4.79 15.72
C THR A 399 -9.75 -4.10 14.37
N ARG A 400 -10.88 -4.37 13.76
CA ARG A 400 -11.41 -3.58 12.66
C ARG A 400 -12.00 -2.32 13.26
N VAL A 401 -11.34 -1.19 13.16
CA VAL A 401 -11.91 0.10 13.54
C VAL A 401 -12.78 0.59 12.39
N ALA A 402 -14.06 0.23 12.40
CA ALA A 402 -15.06 0.87 11.54
C ALA A 402 -15.49 2.18 12.24
N ALA A 403 -15.30 3.32 11.60
CA ALA A 403 -15.83 4.58 12.10
C ALA A 403 -17.35 4.46 12.27
N ALA A 404 -17.85 4.73 13.46
CA ALA A 404 -19.26 4.64 13.83
C ALA A 404 -20.11 5.60 12.97
N GLY A 405 -20.72 5.04 11.92
CA GLY A 405 -21.82 5.69 11.21
C GLY A 405 -23.12 5.39 11.97
N LYS A 406 -23.82 6.40 12.42
CA LYS A 406 -25.16 6.31 13.01
C LYS A 406 -26.05 5.45 12.10
N ARG A 407 -26.56 4.35 12.64
CA ARG A 407 -27.66 3.60 12.01
C ARG A 407 -28.89 4.51 11.99
N GLY A 408 -29.31 4.93 10.81
CA GLY A 408 -30.66 5.45 10.63
C GLY A 408 -31.65 4.32 10.83
N GLU A 409 -32.55 4.47 11.79
CA GLU A 409 -33.72 3.64 11.99
C GLU A 409 -34.56 3.62 10.72
N LEU A 410 -34.68 2.48 10.08
CA LEU A 410 -35.78 2.20 9.17
C LEU A 410 -36.92 1.61 10.00
N ALA A 411 -37.87 2.48 10.33
CA ALA A 411 -39.15 2.13 10.90
C ALA A 411 -39.90 1.17 9.97
N GLY A 412 -40.41 0.09 10.54
CA GLY A 412 -41.27 -0.83 9.86
C GLY A 412 -42.63 -0.20 9.51
N GLY A 413 -43.13 -0.54 8.33
CA GLY A 413 -44.49 -0.36 7.88
C GLY A 413 -45.02 -1.68 7.32
N SER A 414 -45.72 -2.43 8.14
CA SER A 414 -46.54 -3.54 7.72
C SER A 414 -47.90 -3.02 7.26
N THR A 415 -48.40 -3.51 6.13
CA THR A 415 -49.81 -3.80 5.77
C THR A 415 -49.71 -4.35 4.35
N GLY A 416 -50.21 -5.51 3.95
CA GLY A 416 -51.48 -6.10 4.17
C GLY A 416 -52.23 -6.12 2.86
N GLY A 417 -52.48 -7.29 2.26
CA GLY A 417 -53.63 -7.51 1.41
C GLY A 417 -53.42 -7.55 -0.11
N GLY A 418 -53.76 -8.67 -0.70
CA GLY A 418 -54.12 -8.85 -2.11
C GLY A 418 -53.21 -9.82 -2.87
#